data_02b29eb31edd3e19a4525279faafddcf
#
_entry.id   02b29eb31edd3e19a4525279faafddcf
#
_cell.length_a   1.000
_cell.length_b   1.000
_cell.length_c   1.000
_cell.angle_alpha   90.00
_cell.angle_beta   90.00
_cell.angle_gamma   90.00
#
_symmetry.space_group_name_H-M   'P 1'
#
loop_
_entity.id
_entity.type
_entity.pdbx_description
1 polymer ?
#
loop_
_entity_poly.entity_id
_entity_poly.type
_entity_poly.pdbx_seq_one_letter_code
_entity_poly.pdbx_strand_id
1 'polypeptide(L)'
;MKRFLYFLLSTLIVSSQTRPELPLSDHLIEMKPFIGNTYKGDFINSTKENPMFDVLSFERALNGNAIKVIHSVNNGEFVGETMVMWNPEKGGLQSWYFTSAGSLTIQNVQIRKNTFISIENVERNQNGITKVKTIMEVLNEDQIKKRTKYLMNNMWKDGSETVYNKINGLKPVFH
;
A
#
# COMPACT_ATOMS: atom_id res chain seq x y z
N MET A 1 -60.54 -2.64 39.79
CA MET A 1 -59.34 -3.48 39.70
C MET A 1 -58.52 -3.06 38.46
N LYS A 2 -57.42 -2.30 38.63
CA LYS A 2 -56.52 -1.88 37.51
C LYS A 2 -55.38 -2.90 37.46
N ARG A 3 -55.29 -3.64 36.35
CA ARG A 3 -54.16 -4.55 36.07
C ARG A 3 -53.02 -3.73 35.47
N PHE A 4 -51.88 -3.61 36.19
CA PHE A 4 -50.62 -3.10 35.67
C PHE A 4 -49.89 -4.21 34.91
N LEU A 5 -49.71 -3.99 33.60
CA LEU A 5 -48.93 -4.87 32.75
C LEU A 5 -47.47 -4.40 32.80
N TYR A 6 -46.57 -5.15 33.46
CA TYR A 6 -45.14 -4.90 33.46
C TYR A 6 -44.56 -5.46 32.15
N PHE A 7 -44.10 -4.56 31.27
CA PHE A 7 -43.29 -4.91 30.10
C PHE A 7 -41.84 -5.10 30.56
N LEU A 8 -41.36 -6.35 30.61
CA LEU A 8 -39.96 -6.65 30.83
C LEU A 8 -39.18 -6.38 29.51
N LEU A 9 -38.47 -5.25 29.47
CA LEU A 9 -37.56 -4.93 28.37
C LEU A 9 -36.26 -5.70 28.60
N SER A 10 -36.09 -6.87 27.95
CA SER A 10 -34.84 -7.61 27.95
C SER A 10 -33.88 -6.94 26.98
N THR A 11 -32.89 -6.20 27.48
CA THR A 11 -31.75 -5.67 26.68
C THR A 11 -30.85 -6.84 26.29
N LEU A 12 -30.92 -7.24 25.02
CA LEU A 12 -29.93 -8.14 24.41
C LEU A 12 -28.59 -7.40 24.31
N ILE A 13 -27.67 -7.70 25.22
CA ILE A 13 -26.26 -7.27 25.09
C ILE A 13 -25.65 -8.14 24.00
N VAL A 14 -25.58 -7.60 22.77
CA VAL A 14 -24.80 -8.20 21.70
C VAL A 14 -23.33 -7.93 22.01
N SER A 15 -22.67 -8.88 22.65
CA SER A 15 -21.25 -8.90 22.81
C SER A 15 -20.63 -9.13 21.41
N SER A 16 -20.07 -8.09 20.81
CA SER A 16 -19.26 -8.25 19.59
C SER A 16 -17.97 -8.98 19.96
N GLN A 17 -17.96 -10.28 19.83
CA GLN A 17 -16.72 -11.04 19.88
C GLN A 17 -15.87 -10.65 18.66
N THR A 18 -14.85 -9.84 18.89
CA THR A 18 -13.81 -9.59 17.89
C THR A 18 -13.10 -10.93 17.63
N ARG A 19 -13.27 -11.48 16.43
CA ARG A 19 -12.52 -12.67 16.03
C ARG A 19 -11.03 -12.32 16.08
N PRO A 20 -10.17 -13.20 16.63
CA PRO A 20 -8.73 -12.97 16.59
C PRO A 20 -8.27 -12.81 15.14
N GLU A 21 -7.39 -11.85 14.93
CA GLU A 21 -6.83 -11.59 13.62
C GLU A 21 -5.96 -12.79 13.18
N LEU A 22 -6.24 -13.36 12.02
CA LEU A 22 -5.48 -14.48 11.48
C LEU A 22 -4.03 -14.05 11.19
N PRO A 23 -3.00 -14.88 11.31
CA PRO A 23 -1.60 -14.52 11.02
C PRO A 23 -1.41 -14.13 9.55
N LEU A 24 -0.38 -13.35 9.24
CA LEU A 24 0.04 -13.15 7.86
C LEU A 24 0.47 -14.47 7.24
N SER A 25 0.18 -14.64 5.95
CA SER A 25 0.76 -15.71 5.15
C SER A 25 2.29 -15.68 5.24
N ASP A 26 2.92 -16.85 5.29
CA ASP A 26 4.39 -16.99 5.37
C ASP A 26 5.09 -16.25 4.22
N HIS A 27 4.47 -16.18 3.04
CA HIS A 27 4.99 -15.45 1.90
C HIS A 27 5.02 -13.94 2.08
N LEU A 28 4.26 -13.40 3.05
CA LEU A 28 4.09 -11.97 3.29
C LEU A 28 4.68 -11.52 4.64
N ILE A 29 5.25 -12.43 5.41
CA ILE A 29 5.73 -12.13 6.77
C ILE A 29 6.78 -11.01 6.80
N GLU A 30 7.61 -10.92 5.78
CA GLU A 30 8.63 -9.89 5.60
C GLU A 30 8.03 -8.47 5.37
N MET A 31 6.71 -8.38 5.06
CA MET A 31 6.00 -7.09 4.95
C MET A 31 5.57 -6.52 6.31
N LYS A 32 5.71 -7.27 7.38
CA LYS A 32 5.28 -6.87 8.72
C LYS A 32 5.74 -5.47 9.15
N PRO A 33 6.96 -5.01 8.85
CA PRO A 33 7.43 -3.67 9.23
C PRO A 33 6.65 -2.52 8.58
N PHE A 34 5.98 -2.76 7.44
CA PHE A 34 5.20 -1.74 6.73
C PHE A 34 3.75 -1.66 7.23
N ILE A 35 3.18 -2.80 7.69
CA ILE A 35 1.73 -2.97 7.93
C ILE A 35 1.24 -2.12 9.10
N GLY A 36 0.05 -1.54 8.93
CA GLY A 36 -0.61 -0.71 9.94
C GLY A 36 -0.05 0.70 10.02
N ASN A 37 0.92 1.05 9.18
CA ASN A 37 1.54 2.36 9.15
C ASN A 37 1.07 3.19 7.96
N THR A 38 1.01 4.50 8.18
CA THR A 38 0.82 5.52 7.14
C THR A 38 2.04 6.41 7.10
N TYR A 39 2.47 6.73 5.90
CA TYR A 39 3.68 7.52 5.64
C TYR A 39 3.35 8.67 4.70
N LYS A 40 4.02 9.81 4.88
CA LYS A 40 3.95 10.96 3.97
C LYS A 40 5.36 11.29 3.47
N GLY A 41 5.49 11.50 2.16
CA GLY A 41 6.72 11.93 1.51
C GLY A 41 6.47 13.10 0.57
N ASP A 42 7.34 14.10 0.63
CA ASP A 42 7.30 15.21 -0.30
C ASP A 42 8.13 14.88 -1.55
N PHE A 43 7.62 15.24 -2.73
CA PHE A 43 8.36 15.07 -3.97
C PHE A 43 9.51 16.08 -4.06
N ILE A 44 10.53 15.76 -4.85
CA ILE A 44 11.74 16.58 -5.00
C ILE A 44 11.45 18.00 -5.54
N ASN A 45 10.35 18.16 -6.28
CA ASN A 45 9.88 19.43 -6.82
C ASN A 45 8.82 20.12 -5.94
N SER A 46 8.56 19.62 -4.73
CA SER A 46 7.67 20.24 -3.77
C SER A 46 8.25 21.55 -3.25
N THR A 47 7.46 22.61 -3.23
CA THR A 47 7.81 23.91 -2.65
C THR A 47 6.76 24.33 -1.61
N LYS A 48 7.03 25.41 -0.86
CA LYS A 48 6.03 25.96 0.07
C LYS A 48 4.81 26.54 -0.65
N GLU A 49 5.04 27.13 -1.82
CA GLU A 49 4.01 27.74 -2.66
C GLU A 49 3.20 26.70 -3.47
N ASN A 50 3.85 25.61 -3.81
CA ASN A 50 3.24 24.49 -4.54
C ASN A 50 3.66 23.16 -3.89
N PRO A 51 3.02 22.79 -2.77
CA PRO A 51 3.35 21.56 -2.07
C PRO A 51 2.91 20.36 -2.89
N MET A 52 3.85 19.44 -3.13
CA MET A 52 3.60 18.17 -3.80
C MET A 52 4.04 17.02 -2.91
N PHE A 53 3.12 16.17 -2.55
CA PHE A 53 3.36 15.07 -1.61
C PHE A 53 2.53 13.84 -1.96
N ASP A 54 2.97 12.71 -1.43
CA ASP A 54 2.27 11.43 -1.52
C ASP A 54 2.05 10.86 -0.12
N VAL A 55 0.88 10.32 0.11
CA VAL A 55 0.52 9.62 1.36
C VAL A 55 0.32 8.15 1.04
N LEU A 56 1.06 7.28 1.72
CA LEU A 56 1.01 5.82 1.56
C LEU A 56 0.47 5.18 2.84
N SER A 57 -0.43 4.21 2.72
CA SER A 57 -0.80 3.32 3.82
C SER A 57 -0.66 1.86 3.42
N PHE A 58 -0.28 1.03 4.39
CA PHE A 58 -0.13 -0.43 4.21
C PHE A 58 -1.10 -1.13 5.13
N GLU A 59 -2.01 -1.88 4.54
CA GLU A 59 -3.08 -2.55 5.27
C GLU A 59 -3.02 -4.06 5.01
N ARG A 60 -3.31 -4.80 6.06
CA ARG A 60 -3.54 -6.22 5.95
C ARG A 60 -4.88 -6.47 5.24
N ALA A 61 -4.91 -7.41 4.30
CA ALA A 61 -6.09 -7.74 3.52
C ALA A 61 -6.29 -9.27 3.42
N LEU A 62 -7.49 -9.68 3.00
CA LEU A 62 -7.85 -11.07 2.72
C LEU A 62 -7.43 -12.04 3.84
N ASN A 63 -7.75 -11.70 5.09
CA ASN A 63 -7.40 -12.51 6.28
C ASN A 63 -5.90 -12.81 6.40
N GLY A 64 -5.02 -11.90 5.93
CA GLY A 64 -3.58 -12.03 5.96
C GLY A 64 -2.96 -12.69 4.73
N ASN A 65 -3.75 -13.05 3.74
CA ASN A 65 -3.25 -13.60 2.46
C ASN A 65 -2.87 -12.53 1.44
N ALA A 66 -3.13 -11.25 1.76
CA ALA A 66 -2.72 -10.13 0.93
C ALA A 66 -2.35 -8.91 1.79
N ILE A 67 -1.58 -8.01 1.18
CA ILE A 67 -1.34 -6.65 1.66
C ILE A 67 -1.95 -5.69 0.66
N LYS A 68 -2.77 -4.76 1.16
CA LYS A 68 -3.26 -3.63 0.38
C LYS A 68 -2.40 -2.41 0.65
N VAL A 69 -1.86 -1.81 -0.39
CA VAL A 69 -1.14 -0.54 -0.33
C VAL A 69 -2.01 0.50 -1.01
N ILE A 70 -2.33 1.56 -0.30
CA ILE A 70 -3.15 2.66 -0.79
C ILE A 70 -2.27 3.90 -0.81
N HIS A 71 -2.38 4.69 -1.87
CA HIS A 71 -1.70 5.98 -1.90
C HIS A 71 -2.55 7.08 -2.52
N SER A 72 -2.29 8.32 -2.10
CA SER A 72 -2.89 9.51 -2.68
C SER A 72 -1.88 10.64 -2.79
N VAL A 73 -1.81 11.22 -3.97
CA VAL A 73 -1.01 12.43 -4.25
C VAL A 73 -1.89 13.65 -4.01
N ASN A 74 -1.34 14.67 -3.35
CA ASN A 74 -1.96 16.00 -3.19
C ASN A 74 -3.44 15.94 -2.77
N ASN A 75 -3.74 15.18 -1.71
CA ASN A 75 -5.12 15.02 -1.19
C ASN A 75 -6.13 14.44 -2.21
N GLY A 76 -5.69 13.51 -3.07
CA GLY A 76 -6.59 12.77 -3.97
C GLY A 76 -6.59 13.21 -5.43
N GLU A 77 -5.72 14.14 -5.84
CA GLU A 77 -5.55 14.48 -7.27
C GLU A 77 -5.18 13.27 -8.12
N PHE A 78 -4.38 12.37 -7.56
CA PHE A 78 -4.10 11.06 -8.11
C PHE A 78 -4.11 10.04 -6.99
N VAL A 79 -4.78 8.92 -7.21
CA VAL A 79 -4.88 7.85 -6.22
C VAL A 79 -4.60 6.49 -6.86
N GLY A 80 -4.12 5.56 -6.03
CA GLY A 80 -3.89 4.20 -6.46
C GLY A 80 -4.02 3.20 -5.33
N GLU A 81 -4.44 2.00 -5.71
CA GLU A 81 -4.48 0.83 -4.83
C GLU A 81 -3.63 -0.29 -5.41
N THR A 82 -2.84 -0.90 -4.57
CA THR A 82 -2.05 -2.09 -4.91
C THR A 82 -2.45 -3.24 -4.03
N MET A 83 -2.76 -4.38 -4.62
CA MET A 83 -2.92 -5.64 -3.90
C MET A 83 -1.68 -6.49 -4.12
N VAL A 84 -0.99 -6.86 -3.04
CA VAL A 84 0.20 -7.76 -3.06
C VAL A 84 -0.20 -9.10 -2.49
N MET A 85 0.02 -10.19 -3.22
CA MET A 85 -0.29 -11.54 -2.76
C MET A 85 0.58 -12.60 -3.45
N TRP A 86 0.58 -13.79 -2.87
CA TRP A 86 1.20 -14.96 -3.50
C TRP A 86 0.35 -15.43 -4.69
N ASN A 87 1.01 -15.62 -5.84
CA ASN A 87 0.38 -16.23 -7.00
C ASN A 87 0.92 -17.67 -7.16
N PRO A 88 0.10 -18.70 -6.89
CA PRO A 88 0.54 -20.10 -6.97
C PRO A 88 0.89 -20.53 -8.40
N GLU A 89 0.24 -19.97 -9.42
CA GLU A 89 0.52 -20.29 -10.81
C GLU A 89 1.91 -19.79 -11.26
N LYS A 90 2.37 -18.67 -10.67
CA LYS A 90 3.69 -18.10 -10.94
C LYS A 90 4.75 -18.58 -9.95
N GLY A 91 4.34 -19.23 -8.86
CA GLY A 91 5.24 -19.62 -7.78
C GLY A 91 5.96 -18.42 -7.12
N GLY A 92 5.29 -17.26 -7.03
CA GLY A 92 5.90 -16.04 -6.55
C GLY A 92 4.90 -14.97 -6.13
N LEU A 93 5.41 -13.93 -5.45
CA LEU A 93 4.62 -12.77 -5.12
C LEU A 93 4.38 -11.91 -6.36
N GLN A 94 3.15 -11.46 -6.51
CA GLN A 94 2.74 -10.46 -7.51
C GLN A 94 1.99 -9.32 -6.85
N SER A 95 1.96 -8.18 -7.52
CA SER A 95 1.08 -7.07 -7.19
C SER A 95 0.27 -6.63 -8.39
N TRP A 96 -0.95 -6.22 -8.11
CA TRP A 96 -1.90 -5.59 -9.04
C TRP A 96 -2.11 -4.17 -8.59
N TYR A 97 -1.69 -3.23 -9.40
CA TYR A 97 -1.77 -1.81 -9.09
C TYR A 97 -2.81 -1.14 -10.00
N PHE A 98 -3.83 -0.56 -9.39
CA PHE A 98 -4.94 0.15 -10.00
C PHE A 98 -4.79 1.64 -9.72
N THR A 99 -5.12 2.49 -10.70
CA THR A 99 -5.01 3.95 -10.56
C THR A 99 -6.28 4.67 -10.96
N SER A 100 -6.47 5.88 -10.43
CA SER A 100 -7.56 6.79 -10.84
C SER A 100 -7.49 7.21 -12.31
N ALA A 101 -6.34 7.04 -12.97
CA ALA A 101 -6.19 7.24 -14.41
C ALA A 101 -6.75 6.06 -15.24
N GLY A 102 -7.36 5.04 -14.61
CA GLY A 102 -7.95 3.89 -15.28
C GLY A 102 -6.92 2.86 -15.77
N SER A 103 -5.71 2.86 -15.22
CA SER A 103 -4.67 1.89 -15.58
C SER A 103 -4.57 0.76 -14.56
N LEU A 104 -4.23 -0.43 -15.06
CA LEU A 104 -3.84 -1.62 -14.30
C LEU A 104 -2.42 -2.01 -14.66
N THR A 105 -1.59 -2.19 -13.64
CA THR A 105 -0.23 -2.71 -13.78
C THR A 105 -0.07 -3.98 -12.97
N ILE A 106 0.54 -5.00 -13.57
CA ILE A 106 0.92 -6.26 -12.88
C ILE A 106 2.43 -6.28 -12.73
N GLN A 107 2.89 -6.52 -11.50
CA GLN A 107 4.31 -6.48 -11.16
C GLN A 107 4.73 -7.78 -10.49
N ASN A 108 5.96 -8.22 -10.75
CA ASN A 108 6.59 -9.26 -9.98
C ASN A 108 7.21 -8.64 -8.71
N VAL A 109 6.97 -9.27 -7.57
CA VAL A 109 7.36 -8.74 -6.26
C VAL A 109 8.39 -9.64 -5.60
N GLN A 110 9.37 -9.04 -4.96
CA GLN A 110 10.33 -9.68 -4.06
C GLN A 110 10.36 -8.91 -2.75
N ILE A 111 10.36 -9.64 -1.65
CA ILE A 111 10.50 -9.04 -0.32
C ILE A 111 11.72 -9.70 0.32
N ARG A 112 12.66 -8.89 0.79
CA ARG A 112 13.87 -9.39 1.45
C ARG A 112 14.22 -8.46 2.60
N LYS A 113 14.24 -8.99 3.82
CA LYS A 113 14.48 -8.22 5.03
C LYS A 113 13.53 -7.00 5.01
N ASN A 114 14.00 -5.82 5.21
CA ASN A 114 13.19 -4.60 5.26
C ASN A 114 12.98 -3.96 3.87
N THR A 115 13.07 -4.73 2.77
CA THR A 115 13.01 -4.19 1.42
C THR A 115 11.94 -4.89 0.60
N PHE A 116 11.03 -4.10 0.05
CA PHE A 116 10.05 -4.50 -0.96
C PHE A 116 10.55 -4.04 -2.34
N ILE A 117 10.55 -4.94 -3.30
CA ILE A 117 10.95 -4.65 -4.69
C ILE A 117 9.83 -5.11 -5.59
N SER A 118 9.32 -4.23 -6.45
CA SER A 118 8.42 -4.58 -7.54
C SER A 118 9.03 -4.28 -8.89
N ILE A 119 8.77 -5.14 -9.87
CA ILE A 119 9.24 -4.96 -11.24
C ILE A 119 8.05 -5.13 -12.19
N GLU A 120 7.79 -4.08 -12.93
CA GLU A 120 6.82 -3.97 -14.00
C GLU A 120 7.52 -4.14 -15.35
N ASN A 121 6.90 -4.88 -16.28
CA ASN A 121 7.26 -4.83 -17.70
C ASN A 121 6.41 -3.75 -18.38
N VAL A 122 7.06 -2.84 -19.10
CA VAL A 122 6.40 -1.74 -19.80
C VAL A 122 6.36 -2.04 -21.28
N GLU A 123 5.15 -2.09 -21.84
CA GLU A 123 4.93 -2.24 -23.28
C GLU A 123 4.55 -0.89 -23.90
N ARG A 124 4.91 -0.71 -25.18
CA ARG A 124 4.52 0.46 -25.99
C ARG A 124 4.88 1.82 -25.39
N ASN A 125 6.08 1.93 -24.86
CA ASN A 125 6.58 3.17 -24.25
C ASN A 125 7.39 4.00 -25.28
N GLN A 126 7.00 5.25 -25.48
CA GLN A 126 7.67 6.18 -26.39
C GLN A 126 9.09 6.57 -25.94
N ASN A 127 9.40 6.39 -24.65
CA ASN A 127 10.70 6.77 -24.07
C ASN A 127 11.73 5.61 -24.05
N GLY A 128 11.40 4.45 -24.64
CA GLY A 128 12.27 3.28 -24.66
C GLY A 128 12.47 2.59 -23.32
N ILE A 129 11.58 2.85 -22.34
CA ILE A 129 11.57 2.16 -21.04
C ILE A 129 10.92 0.79 -21.24
N THR A 130 11.64 -0.27 -20.89
CA THR A 130 11.14 -1.64 -20.99
C THR A 130 10.73 -2.23 -19.65
N LYS A 131 11.28 -1.70 -18.54
CA LYS A 131 10.90 -2.09 -17.19
C LYS A 131 10.97 -0.89 -16.25
N VAL A 132 10.08 -0.93 -15.26
CA VAL A 132 10.13 -0.04 -14.09
C VAL A 132 10.37 -0.89 -12.85
N LYS A 133 11.33 -0.51 -12.03
CA LYS A 133 11.61 -1.14 -10.74
C LYS A 133 11.33 -0.12 -9.63
N THR A 134 10.45 -0.47 -8.71
CA THR A 134 10.24 0.27 -7.47
C THR A 134 10.87 -0.48 -6.31
N ILE A 135 11.61 0.23 -5.47
CA ILE A 135 12.26 -0.29 -4.28
C ILE A 135 11.77 0.54 -3.11
N MET A 136 11.14 -0.10 -2.14
CA MET A 136 10.78 0.51 -0.86
C MET A 136 11.58 -0.16 0.25
N GLU A 137 12.27 0.62 1.05
CA GLU A 137 13.18 0.18 2.10
C GLU A 137 12.81 0.83 3.43
N VAL A 138 12.67 0.03 4.48
CA VAL A 138 12.51 0.53 5.85
C VAL A 138 13.87 1.01 6.33
N LEU A 139 14.02 2.32 6.55
CA LEU A 139 15.26 2.92 7.07
C LEU A 139 15.36 2.80 8.59
N ASN A 140 14.24 3.02 9.27
CA ASN A 140 14.07 2.92 10.72
C ASN A 140 12.57 2.78 11.05
N GLU A 141 12.19 2.88 12.34
CA GLU A 141 10.81 2.72 12.81
C GLU A 141 9.83 3.76 12.24
N ASP A 142 10.34 4.94 11.85
CA ASP A 142 9.53 6.08 11.42
C ASP A 142 9.72 6.45 9.95
N GLN A 143 10.63 5.80 9.24
CA GLN A 143 10.97 6.19 7.88
C GLN A 143 11.09 5.02 6.92
N ILE A 144 10.52 5.23 5.73
CA ILE A 144 10.76 4.39 4.57
C ILE A 144 11.32 5.25 3.42
N LYS A 145 12.08 4.62 2.54
CA LYS A 145 12.58 5.25 1.31
C LYS A 145 12.06 4.50 0.10
N LYS A 146 11.47 5.24 -0.84
CA LYS A 146 11.01 4.73 -2.13
C LYS A 146 11.94 5.24 -3.23
N ARG A 147 12.45 4.33 -4.05
CA ARG A 147 13.27 4.63 -5.22
C ARG A 147 12.66 3.98 -6.45
N THR A 148 12.74 4.68 -7.58
CA THR A 148 12.35 4.15 -8.88
C THR A 148 13.57 4.02 -9.77
N LYS A 149 13.63 2.95 -10.58
CA LYS A 149 14.64 2.77 -11.62
C LYS A 149 13.96 2.35 -12.93
N TYR A 150 14.51 2.80 -14.04
CA TYR A 150 14.00 2.53 -15.37
C TYR A 150 15.02 1.71 -16.17
N LEU A 151 14.60 0.61 -16.78
CA LEU A 151 15.43 -0.15 -17.72
C LEU A 151 15.25 0.44 -19.11
N MET A 152 16.30 1.06 -19.63
CA MET A 152 16.36 1.68 -20.95
C MET A 152 17.63 1.22 -21.65
N ASN A 153 17.53 0.76 -22.90
CA ASN A 153 18.68 0.25 -23.67
C ASN A 153 19.53 -0.77 -22.89
N ASN A 154 18.85 -1.71 -22.21
CA ASN A 154 19.45 -2.75 -21.35
C ASN A 154 20.27 -2.23 -20.16
N MET A 155 20.15 -0.97 -19.80
CA MET A 155 20.80 -0.37 -18.63
C MET A 155 19.78 0.18 -17.64
N TRP A 156 19.98 -0.08 -16.34
CA TRP A 156 19.18 0.54 -15.29
C TRP A 156 19.64 1.97 -15.05
N LYS A 157 18.69 2.91 -15.17
CA LYS A 157 18.87 4.34 -14.85
C LYS A 157 18.10 4.66 -13.59
N ASP A 158 18.65 5.52 -12.75
CA ASP A 158 17.96 6.03 -11.57
C ASP A 158 16.84 6.98 -11.99
N GLY A 159 15.73 6.86 -11.30
CA GLY A 159 14.57 7.74 -11.39
C GLY A 159 14.39 8.57 -10.13
N SER A 160 13.15 8.67 -9.63
CA SER A 160 12.84 9.40 -8.41
C SER A 160 13.29 8.66 -7.16
N GLU A 161 13.65 9.44 -6.14
CA GLU A 161 13.86 8.98 -4.77
C GLU A 161 13.06 9.89 -3.83
N THR A 162 12.36 9.32 -2.86
CA THR A 162 11.58 10.05 -1.86
C THR A 162 11.69 9.33 -0.52
N VAL A 163 11.98 10.09 0.53
CA VAL A 163 11.89 9.61 1.91
C VAL A 163 10.52 9.97 2.46
N TYR A 164 9.85 8.97 3.01
CA TYR A 164 8.54 9.09 3.62
C TYR A 164 8.69 8.98 5.13
N ASN A 165 8.06 9.89 5.85
CA ASN A 165 7.99 9.87 7.30
C ASN A 165 6.66 9.30 7.76
N LYS A 166 6.70 8.44 8.77
CA LYS A 166 5.51 7.90 9.42
C LYS A 166 4.69 9.03 10.01
N ILE A 167 3.40 8.97 9.83
CA ILE A 167 2.46 9.98 10.32
C ILE A 167 1.24 9.32 10.93
N ASN A 168 0.83 9.83 12.11
CA ASN A 168 -0.34 9.35 12.79
C ASN A 168 -1.56 10.20 12.42
N GLY A 169 -2.72 9.55 12.28
CA GLY A 169 -4.00 10.25 12.06
C GLY A 169 -4.24 10.73 10.61
N LEU A 170 -3.26 10.60 9.70
CA LEU A 170 -3.45 10.88 8.28
C LEU A 170 -3.79 9.57 7.56
N LYS A 171 -4.62 9.68 6.53
CA LYS A 171 -4.94 8.57 5.61
C LYS A 171 -4.90 9.08 4.17
N PRO A 172 -4.61 8.20 3.19
CA PRO A 172 -4.83 8.53 1.78
C PRO A 172 -6.26 8.99 1.54
N VAL A 173 -6.44 10.02 0.71
CA VAL A 173 -7.74 10.63 0.40
C VAL A 173 -8.22 10.14 -0.97
N PHE A 174 -9.47 9.69 -1.03
CA PHE A 174 -10.19 9.31 -2.25
C PHE A 174 -11.43 10.18 -2.38
N HIS A 175 -11.76 10.62 -3.59
CA HIS A 175 -12.96 11.42 -3.91
C HIS A 175 -13.96 10.62 -4.73
#